data_663ae1bdb00464090daf357c76fb0509
#
_entry.id   663ae1bdb00464090daf357c76fb0509
#
_cell.length_a   1.000
_cell.length_b   1.000
_cell.length_c   1.000
_cell.angle_alpha   90.00
_cell.angle_beta   90.00
_cell.angle_gamma   90.00
#
_symmetry.space_group_name_H-M   'P 1'
#
loop_
_entity.id
_entity.type
_entity.pdbx_description
1 polymer ?
#
loop_
_entity_poly.entity_id
_entity_poly.type
_entity_poly.pdbx_seq_one_letter_code
_entity_poly.pdbx_strand_id
1 'polypeptide(L)'
;MALKHQIAQKLHGVSEPGSERAHDLVDLQLIFRRTTIDLAEVNSVCQRIFAYRKMQSWPPVVTKNEGWDDLYAAARHELPVLDTATEAVAWANDLIRKIDESAKP
;
A
#
# COMPACT_ATOMS: atom_id res chain seq x y z
N MET A 1 11.59 -6.42 -11.49
CA MET A 1 10.34 -5.62 -11.58
C MET A 1 10.62 -4.19 -11.11
N ALA A 2 10.10 -3.20 -11.81
CA ALA A 2 10.28 -1.81 -11.41
C ALA A 2 9.56 -1.54 -10.08
N LEU A 3 10.13 -0.65 -9.23
CA LEU A 3 9.56 -0.32 -7.94
C LEU A 3 8.12 0.18 -8.04
N LYS A 4 7.82 1.00 -9.05
CA LYS A 4 6.46 1.51 -9.23
C LYS A 4 5.42 0.40 -9.43
N HIS A 5 5.80 -0.69 -10.08
CA HIS A 5 4.93 -1.86 -10.25
C HIS A 5 4.79 -2.64 -8.94
N GLN A 6 5.88 -2.79 -8.19
CA GLN A 6 5.83 -3.44 -6.88
C GLN A 6 4.92 -2.69 -5.92
N ILE A 7 5.05 -1.36 -5.90
CA ILE A 7 4.21 -0.51 -5.05
C ILE A 7 2.74 -0.68 -5.42
N ALA A 8 2.43 -0.60 -6.71
CA ALA A 8 1.04 -0.73 -7.17
C ALA A 8 0.45 -2.10 -6.84
N GLN A 9 1.21 -3.17 -7.02
CA GLN A 9 0.75 -4.53 -6.68
C GLN A 9 0.53 -4.68 -5.18
N LYS A 10 1.40 -4.11 -4.36
CA LYS A 10 1.24 -4.17 -2.90
C LYS A 10 0.03 -3.37 -2.43
N LEU A 11 -0.20 -2.19 -3.01
CA LEU A 11 -1.39 -1.40 -2.72
C LEU A 11 -2.66 -2.14 -3.11
N HIS A 12 -2.65 -2.82 -4.25
CA HIS A 12 -3.77 -3.68 -4.64
C HIS A 12 -3.99 -4.80 -3.62
N GLY A 13 -2.91 -5.46 -3.21
CA GLY A 13 -2.98 -6.57 -2.26
C GLY A 13 -3.53 -6.16 -0.90
N VAL A 14 -3.07 -5.03 -0.34
CA VAL A 14 -3.51 -4.60 1.00
C VAL A 14 -4.92 -4.01 0.99
N SER A 15 -5.41 -3.58 -0.15
CA SER A 15 -6.75 -2.97 -0.26
C SER A 15 -7.82 -3.96 -0.70
N GLU A 16 -7.46 -5.18 -1.04
CA GLU A 16 -8.42 -6.20 -1.44
C GLU A 16 -9.26 -6.64 -0.24
N PRO A 17 -10.60 -6.71 -0.38
CA PRO A 17 -11.47 -7.14 0.73
C PRO A 17 -11.09 -8.54 1.23
N GLY A 18 -10.97 -8.69 2.55
CA GLY A 18 -10.61 -9.96 3.17
C GLY A 18 -9.15 -10.38 3.02
N SER A 19 -8.29 -9.49 2.53
CA SER A 19 -6.88 -9.77 2.34
C SER A 19 -6.17 -10.14 3.65
N GLU A 20 -5.22 -11.06 3.56
CA GLU A 20 -4.31 -11.39 4.65
C GLU A 20 -2.91 -10.81 4.43
N ARG A 21 -2.78 -9.80 3.59
CA ARG A 21 -1.50 -9.27 3.13
C ARG A 21 -1.00 -8.09 3.98
N ALA A 22 -1.20 -8.15 5.29
CA ALA A 22 -0.72 -7.10 6.19
C ALA A 22 0.80 -6.86 6.07
N HIS A 23 1.58 -7.89 5.70
CA HIS A 23 3.02 -7.76 5.50
C HIS A 23 3.38 -6.77 4.39
N ASP A 24 2.50 -6.55 3.42
CA ASP A 24 2.74 -5.56 2.36
C ASP A 24 2.80 -4.14 2.92
N LEU A 25 2.14 -3.88 4.06
CA LEU A 25 2.25 -2.58 4.74
C LEU A 25 3.67 -2.33 5.23
N VAL A 26 4.34 -3.37 5.72
CA VAL A 26 5.75 -3.28 6.13
C VAL A 26 6.63 -3.01 4.92
N ASP A 27 6.44 -3.77 3.85
CA ASP A 27 7.24 -3.64 2.64
C ASP A 27 7.10 -2.25 2.02
N LEU A 28 5.88 -1.72 1.95
CA LEU A 28 5.64 -0.38 1.41
C LEU A 28 6.39 0.69 2.21
N GLN A 29 6.32 0.62 3.53
CA GLN A 29 7.03 1.58 4.37
C GLN A 29 8.54 1.52 4.15
N LEU A 30 9.09 0.31 4.03
CA LEU A 30 10.53 0.15 3.79
C LEU A 30 10.95 0.71 2.44
N ILE A 31 10.15 0.50 1.40
CA ILE A 31 10.43 1.04 0.07
C ILE A 31 10.50 2.57 0.12
N PHE A 32 9.51 3.21 0.76
CA PHE A 32 9.45 4.67 0.81
C PHE A 32 10.51 5.28 1.74
N ARG A 33 11.06 4.51 2.68
CA ARG A 33 12.17 4.96 3.50
C ARG A 33 13.50 4.95 2.77
N ARG A 34 13.66 4.03 1.81
CA ARG A 34 14.96 3.79 1.15
C ARG A 34 15.13 4.55 -0.15
N THR A 35 14.04 4.91 -0.80
CA THR A 35 14.09 5.44 -2.16
C THR A 35 13.09 6.57 -2.32
N THR A 36 13.49 7.63 -3.03
CA THR A 36 12.56 8.67 -3.47
C THR A 36 11.75 8.13 -4.64
N ILE A 37 10.43 8.24 -4.55
CA ILE A 37 9.49 7.66 -5.51
C ILE A 37 8.71 8.77 -6.21
N ASP A 38 8.61 8.68 -7.54
CA ASP A 38 7.76 9.57 -8.33
C ASP A 38 6.31 9.08 -8.23
N LEU A 39 5.52 9.79 -7.45
CA LEU A 39 4.14 9.38 -7.18
C LEU A 39 3.26 9.43 -8.44
N ALA A 40 3.54 10.33 -9.38
CA ALA A 40 2.77 10.38 -10.62
C ALA A 40 2.96 9.12 -11.46
N GLU A 41 4.18 8.58 -11.50
CA GLU A 41 4.44 7.32 -12.18
C GLU A 41 3.73 6.15 -11.49
N VAL A 42 3.73 6.13 -10.16
CA VAL A 42 3.01 5.12 -9.39
C VAL A 42 1.52 5.19 -9.68
N ASN A 43 0.96 6.42 -9.75
CA ASN A 43 -0.45 6.61 -10.06
C ASN A 43 -0.83 5.99 -11.42
N SER A 44 -0.02 6.23 -12.46
CA SER A 44 -0.27 5.64 -13.78
C SER A 44 -0.34 4.12 -13.72
N VAL A 45 0.60 3.50 -13.00
CA VAL A 45 0.64 2.04 -12.87
C VAL A 45 -0.55 1.53 -12.06
N CYS A 46 -0.90 2.22 -10.97
CA CYS A 46 -2.06 1.86 -10.14
C CYS A 46 -3.35 1.88 -10.94
N GLN A 47 -3.56 2.92 -11.73
CA GLN A 47 -4.77 3.01 -12.55
C GLN A 47 -4.88 1.83 -13.50
N ARG A 48 -3.77 1.42 -14.13
CA ARG A 48 -3.78 0.28 -15.05
C ARG A 48 -4.01 -1.05 -14.33
N ILE A 49 -3.32 -1.28 -13.21
CA ILE A 49 -3.44 -2.53 -12.47
C ILE A 49 -4.84 -2.71 -11.89
N PHE A 50 -5.40 -1.68 -11.28
CA PHE A 50 -6.73 -1.75 -10.69
C PHE A 50 -7.81 -1.93 -11.76
N ALA A 51 -7.67 -1.24 -12.91
CA ALA A 51 -8.60 -1.42 -14.03
C ALA A 51 -8.52 -2.83 -14.61
N TYR A 52 -7.31 -3.37 -14.75
CA TYR A 52 -7.10 -4.72 -15.29
C TYR A 52 -7.70 -5.79 -14.39
N ARG A 53 -7.46 -5.71 -13.09
CA ARG A 53 -7.93 -6.73 -12.15
C ARG A 53 -9.41 -6.62 -11.82
N LYS A 54 -10.00 -5.43 -11.92
CA LYS A 54 -11.44 -5.18 -11.72
C LYS A 54 -11.98 -5.60 -10.35
N MET A 55 -11.12 -5.85 -9.38
CA MET A 55 -11.52 -6.26 -8.03
C MET A 55 -11.92 -5.07 -7.17
N GLN A 56 -11.26 -3.95 -7.37
CA GLN A 56 -11.58 -2.70 -6.68
C GLN A 56 -11.16 -1.52 -7.54
N SER A 57 -11.78 -0.37 -7.27
CA SER A 57 -11.52 0.86 -8.01
C SER A 57 -10.32 1.62 -7.45
N TRP A 58 -9.63 2.37 -8.29
CA TRP A 58 -8.60 3.30 -7.85
C TRP A 58 -9.21 4.69 -7.66
N PRO A 59 -8.96 5.43 -6.57
CA PRO A 59 -8.17 5.00 -5.41
C PRO A 59 -8.99 4.13 -4.44
N PRO A 60 -8.39 3.09 -3.89
CA PRO A 60 -9.06 2.26 -2.90
C PRO A 60 -8.91 2.82 -1.49
N VAL A 61 -9.64 2.23 -0.55
CA VAL A 61 -9.45 2.47 0.89
C VAL A 61 -8.97 1.17 1.51
N VAL A 62 -7.86 1.23 2.24
CA VAL A 62 -7.35 0.08 2.99
C VAL A 62 -8.12 -0.02 4.30
N THR A 63 -8.62 -1.20 4.60
CA THR A 63 -9.32 -1.49 5.86
C THR A 63 -8.55 -2.57 6.60
N LYS A 64 -8.34 -2.34 7.91
CA LYS A 64 -7.68 -3.35 8.75
C LYS A 64 -8.62 -4.54 8.89
N ASN A 65 -8.19 -5.70 8.39
CA ASN A 65 -8.99 -6.92 8.45
C ASN A 65 -8.70 -7.68 9.75
N GLU A 66 -9.58 -8.65 10.06
CA GLU A 66 -9.40 -9.50 11.23
C GLU A 66 -8.05 -10.23 11.14
N GLY A 67 -7.33 -10.28 12.26
CA GLY A 67 -6.02 -10.93 12.34
C GLY A 67 -4.84 -10.06 11.90
N TRP A 68 -5.09 -8.88 11.37
CA TRP A 68 -4.00 -8.03 10.87
C TRP A 68 -3.08 -7.52 11.97
N ASP A 69 -3.58 -7.33 13.20
CA ASP A 69 -2.71 -6.90 14.29
C ASP A 69 -1.58 -7.90 14.52
N ASP A 70 -1.91 -9.20 14.54
CA ASP A 70 -0.92 -10.25 14.73
C ASP A 70 -0.03 -10.44 13.49
N LEU A 71 -0.63 -10.41 12.30
CA LEU A 71 0.11 -10.55 11.05
C LEU A 71 1.11 -9.41 10.87
N TYR A 72 0.69 -8.19 11.16
CA TYR A 72 1.55 -7.02 11.06
C TYR A 72 2.68 -7.08 12.10
N ALA A 73 2.36 -7.40 13.34
CA ALA A 73 3.36 -7.52 14.40
C ALA A 73 4.44 -8.53 14.05
N ALA A 74 4.05 -9.69 13.51
CA ALA A 74 4.99 -10.71 13.07
C ALA A 74 5.85 -10.24 11.90
N ALA A 75 5.26 -9.55 10.93
CA ALA A 75 5.99 -9.08 9.75
C ALA A 75 6.95 -7.94 10.08
N ARG A 76 6.55 -7.02 10.98
CA ARG A 76 7.40 -5.86 11.29
C ARG A 76 8.61 -6.22 12.15
N HIS A 77 8.42 -7.14 13.07
CA HIS A 77 9.46 -7.56 14.01
C HIS A 77 10.24 -6.35 14.56
N GLU A 78 11.53 -6.23 14.32
CA GLU A 78 12.36 -5.09 14.75
C GLU A 78 12.65 -4.10 13.63
N LEU A 79 11.90 -4.15 12.53
CA LEU A 79 12.11 -3.26 11.39
C LEU A 79 11.67 -1.82 11.71
N PRO A 80 12.31 -0.81 11.07
CA PRO A 80 12.03 0.60 11.34
C PRO A 80 10.74 1.07 10.64
N VAL A 81 9.62 0.50 11.04
CA VAL A 81 8.30 0.84 10.51
C VAL A 81 7.35 1.16 11.67
N LEU A 82 6.14 1.65 11.36
CA LEU A 82 5.16 2.00 12.38
C LEU A 82 4.86 0.79 13.28
N ASP A 83 4.49 1.07 14.53
CA ASP A 83 4.37 0.03 15.56
C ASP A 83 3.15 -0.87 15.39
N THR A 84 2.03 -0.32 14.92
CA THR A 84 0.76 -1.05 14.89
C THR A 84 0.16 -1.11 13.49
N ALA A 85 -0.67 -2.13 13.26
CA ALA A 85 -1.41 -2.26 12.01
C ALA A 85 -2.35 -1.06 11.80
N THR A 86 -2.97 -0.57 12.85
CA THR A 86 -3.86 0.60 12.77
C THR A 86 -3.13 1.82 12.23
N GLU A 87 -1.94 2.11 12.75
CA GLU A 87 -1.11 3.22 12.27
C GLU A 87 -0.66 2.99 10.83
N ALA A 88 -0.27 1.76 10.49
CA ALA A 88 0.18 1.43 9.15
C ALA A 88 -0.94 1.55 8.12
N VAL A 89 -2.16 1.17 8.47
CA VAL A 89 -3.33 1.32 7.59
C VAL A 89 -3.61 2.80 7.34
N ALA A 90 -3.57 3.63 8.38
CA ALA A 90 -3.75 5.08 8.24
C ALA A 90 -2.67 5.68 7.33
N TRP A 91 -1.43 5.25 7.50
CA TRP A 91 -0.31 5.67 6.65
C TRP A 91 -0.55 5.29 5.18
N ALA A 92 -1.01 4.05 4.94
CA ALA A 92 -1.27 3.57 3.58
C ALA A 92 -2.40 4.34 2.91
N ASN A 93 -3.46 4.66 3.64
CA ASN A 93 -4.55 5.47 3.10
C ASN A 93 -4.10 6.89 2.77
N ASP A 94 -3.24 7.48 3.60
CA ASP A 94 -2.66 8.78 3.32
C ASP A 94 -1.76 8.73 2.08
N LEU A 95 -0.97 7.67 1.94
CA LEU A 95 -0.14 7.45 0.76
C LEU A 95 -0.98 7.34 -0.51
N ILE A 96 -2.06 6.56 -0.47
CA ILE A 96 -2.97 6.40 -1.62
C ILE A 96 -3.52 7.76 -2.03
N ARG A 97 -3.94 8.58 -1.07
CA ARG A 97 -4.44 9.92 -1.34
C ARG A 97 -3.38 10.79 -2.01
N LYS A 98 -2.16 10.75 -1.52
CA LYS A 98 -1.05 11.52 -2.10
C LYS A 98 -0.73 11.07 -3.53
N ILE A 99 -0.75 9.77 -3.79
CA ILE A 99 -0.53 9.22 -5.13
C ILE A 99 -1.64 9.70 -6.07
N ASP A 100 -2.90 9.59 -5.64
CA ASP A 100 -4.04 10.00 -6.45
C ASP A 100 -3.96 11.50 -6.79
N GLU A 101 -3.64 12.32 -5.80
CA GLU A 101 -3.53 13.77 -5.99
C GLU A 101 -2.33 14.18 -6.86
N SER A 102 -1.30 13.36 -6.93
CA SER A 102 -0.08 13.69 -7.67
C SER A 102 -0.29 13.87 -9.17
N ALA A 103 -1.35 13.28 -9.74
CA ALA A 103 -1.68 13.38 -11.14
C ALA A 103 -2.60 14.56 -11.45
N LYS A 104 -3.08 15.28 -10.44
CA LYS A 104 -4.00 16.41 -10.63
C LYS A 104 -3.21 17.69 -10.82
N PRO A 105 -3.64 18.54 -11.75
CA PRO A 105 -2.98 19.84 -12.00
C PRO A 105 -3.12 20.79 -10.81
#